data_404c7862bba71f2251024a921e62a083
#
_entry.id   404c7862bba71f2251024a921e62a083
#
_cell.length_a   1.000
_cell.length_b   1.000
_cell.length_c   1.000
_cell.angle_alpha   90.00
_cell.angle_beta   90.00
_cell.angle_gamma   90.00
#
_symmetry.space_group_name_H-M   'P 1'
#
loop_
_entity.id
_entity.type
_entity.pdbx_description
1 polymer ?
#
loop_
_entity_poly.entity_id
_entity_poly.type
_entity_poly.pdbx_seq_one_letter_code
_entity_poly.pdbx_strand_id
1 'polypeptide(L)' 'MPTADTHSTTTTLRPTEQEIVERWRAEELERAGYSEDAAAELAMRNDVDLHRAIELVARGCTPELAAEILR' A
#
# COMPACT_ATOMS: atom_id res chain seq x y z
N MET A 1 23.26 -5.70 25.24
CA MET A 1 22.73 -5.59 24.73
C MET A 1 21.79 -5.83 24.46
N PRO A 2 21.54 -5.79 24.59
CA PRO A 2 20.44 -6.20 24.44
C PRO A 2 19.71 -6.00 23.52
N THR A 3 19.81 -5.57 23.22
CA THR A 3 19.18 -5.24 22.18
C THR A 3 18.83 -6.29 21.33
N ALA A 4 19.68 -7.06 21.02
CA ALA A 4 19.44 -8.02 20.06
C ALA A 4 18.39 -8.95 20.42
N ASP A 5 18.43 -9.37 21.58
CA ASP A 5 17.53 -10.35 21.89
C ASP A 5 16.18 -9.92 21.89
N THR A 6 15.95 -8.77 22.10
CA THR A 6 14.63 -8.38 22.02
C THR A 6 14.15 -8.57 20.66
N HIS A 7 14.99 -8.79 19.75
CA HIS A 7 14.59 -8.96 18.44
C HIS A 7 13.64 -10.04 18.19
N SER A 8 13.88 -11.20 18.64
CA SER A 8 13.03 -12.29 18.27
C SER A 8 11.62 -12.06 18.71
N THR A 9 11.42 -11.54 19.86
CA THR A 9 10.08 -11.32 20.32
C THR A 9 9.44 -10.19 19.57
N THR A 10 10.19 -9.14 19.33
CA THR A 10 9.64 -8.03 18.65
C THR A 10 9.31 -8.37 17.24
N THR A 11 10.04 -9.25 16.64
CA THR A 11 9.82 -9.59 15.26
C THR A 11 8.45 -10.17 15.03
N THR A 12 7.96 -10.95 15.96
CA THR A 12 6.64 -11.52 15.82
C THR A 12 5.55 -10.48 15.96
N LEU A 13 5.80 -9.42 16.66
CA LEU A 13 4.79 -8.39 16.87
C LEU A 13 4.91 -7.23 15.92
N ARG A 14 6.04 -7.10 15.28
CA ARG A 14 6.26 -6.00 14.35
C ARG A 14 5.92 -6.40 12.94
N PRO A 15 5.36 -5.51 12.16
CA PRO A 15 5.15 -5.82 10.75
C PRO A 15 6.50 -5.91 10.05
N THR A 16 6.56 -6.71 9.01
CA THR A 16 7.76 -6.81 8.21
C THR A 16 7.92 -5.52 7.42
N GLU A 17 9.10 -5.35 6.85
CA GLU A 17 9.38 -4.18 6.05
C GLU A 17 8.40 -4.10 4.88
N GLN A 18 8.13 -5.25 4.26
CA GLN A 18 7.20 -5.29 3.16
C GLN A 18 5.80 -4.88 3.59
N GLU A 19 5.37 -5.32 4.77
CA GLU A 19 4.05 -4.95 5.28
C GLU A 19 3.96 -3.45 5.55
N ILE A 20 5.05 -2.86 6.01
CA ILE A 20 5.07 -1.44 6.27
C ILE A 20 4.94 -0.67 4.96
N VAL A 21 5.66 -1.11 3.93
CA VAL A 21 5.60 -0.47 2.62
C VAL A 21 4.20 -0.62 2.04
N GLU A 22 3.60 -1.80 2.15
CA GLU A 22 2.27 -2.02 1.63
C GLU A 22 1.24 -1.14 2.33
N ARG A 23 1.38 -0.98 3.63
CA ARG A 23 0.48 -0.12 4.37
C ARG A 23 0.62 1.34 3.94
N TRP A 24 1.86 1.77 3.74
CA TRP A 24 2.09 3.13 3.28
C TRP A 24 1.49 3.36 1.89
N ARG A 25 1.66 2.38 1.01
CA ARG A 25 1.10 2.48 -0.33
C ARG A 25 -0.42 2.53 -0.28
N ALA A 26 -1.04 1.71 0.57
CA ALA A 26 -2.48 1.72 0.71
C ALA A 26 -2.98 3.07 1.22
N GLU A 27 -2.26 3.65 2.17
CA GLU A 27 -2.65 4.95 2.70
C GLU A 27 -2.57 6.03 1.63
N GLU A 28 -1.54 5.99 0.79
CA GLU A 28 -1.40 6.95 -0.28
C GLU A 28 -2.52 6.79 -1.30
N LEU A 29 -2.90 5.55 -1.59
CA LEU A 29 -3.98 5.30 -2.53
C LEU A 29 -5.32 5.77 -1.98
N GLU A 30 -5.56 5.53 -0.70
CA GLU A 30 -6.78 6.03 -0.08
C GLU A 30 -6.83 7.55 -0.10
N ARG A 31 -5.70 8.18 0.13
CA ARG A 31 -5.63 9.63 0.09
C ARG A 31 -5.94 10.15 -1.29
N ALA A 32 -5.60 9.39 -2.32
CA ALA A 32 -5.91 9.77 -3.69
C ALA A 32 -7.37 9.56 -4.05
N GLY A 33 -8.10 8.78 -3.24
CA GLY A 33 -9.52 8.59 -3.48
C GLY A 33 -9.96 7.15 -3.65
N TYR A 34 -9.04 6.19 -3.64
CA TYR A 34 -9.40 4.79 -3.75
C TYR A 34 -10.11 4.32 -2.50
N SER A 35 -11.02 3.36 -2.66
CA SER A 35 -11.68 2.78 -1.49
C SER A 35 -10.67 1.97 -0.70
N GLU A 36 -10.99 1.68 0.55
CA GLU A 36 -10.11 0.93 1.41
C GLU A 36 -9.78 -0.43 0.80
N ASP A 37 -10.78 -1.10 0.27
CA ASP A 37 -10.57 -2.42 -0.33
C ASP A 37 -9.69 -2.33 -1.58
N ALA A 38 -9.97 -1.38 -2.45
CA ALA A 38 -9.18 -1.23 -3.66
C ALA A 38 -7.75 -0.83 -3.33
N ALA A 39 -7.59 0.07 -2.37
CA ALA A 39 -6.26 0.51 -1.97
C ALA A 39 -5.44 -0.64 -1.42
N ALA A 40 -6.06 -1.48 -0.60
CA ALA A 40 -5.36 -2.62 -0.03
C ALA A 40 -4.95 -3.60 -1.11
N GLU A 41 -5.86 -3.87 -2.03
CA GLU A 41 -5.58 -4.81 -3.11
C GLU A 41 -4.45 -4.32 -4.00
N LEU A 42 -4.50 -3.06 -4.40
CA LEU A 42 -3.47 -2.51 -5.27
C LEU A 42 -2.13 -2.38 -4.55
N ALA A 43 -2.17 -2.09 -3.26
CA ALA A 43 -0.93 -1.93 -2.49
C ALA A 43 -0.16 -3.24 -2.38
N MET A 44 -0.86 -4.38 -2.43
CA MET A 44 -0.22 -5.67 -2.33
C MET A 44 0.38 -6.13 -3.65
N ARG A 45 0.06 -5.48 -4.72
CA ARG A 45 0.56 -5.90 -6.03
C ARG A 45 1.83 -5.13 -6.37
N ASN A 46 2.91 -5.86 -6.53
CA ASN A 46 4.21 -5.24 -6.82
C ASN A 46 4.29 -4.67 -8.22
N ASP A 47 3.44 -5.16 -9.11
CA ASP A 47 3.46 -4.68 -10.49
C ASP A 47 2.63 -3.41 -10.69
N VAL A 48 1.95 -2.94 -9.66
CA VAL A 48 1.18 -1.72 -9.76
C VAL A 48 2.06 -0.54 -9.39
N ASP A 49 2.15 0.43 -10.28
CA ASP A 49 2.93 1.63 -10.06
C ASP A 49 2.08 2.62 -9.26
N LEU A 50 2.49 2.89 -8.04
CA LEU A 50 1.77 3.80 -7.16
C LEU A 50 1.60 5.17 -7.77
N HIS A 51 2.66 5.67 -8.40
CA HIS A 51 2.63 6.98 -9.01
C HIS A 51 1.57 7.05 -10.12
N ARG A 52 1.52 6.00 -10.93
CA ARG A 52 0.54 5.95 -12.01
C ARG A 52 -0.87 5.87 -11.45
N ALA A 53 -1.06 5.11 -10.37
CA ALA A 53 -2.37 4.96 -9.76
C ALA A 53 -2.89 6.32 -9.27
N ILE A 54 -2.03 7.08 -8.66
CA ILE A 54 -2.39 8.41 -8.17
C ILE A 54 -2.65 9.36 -9.35
N GLU A 55 -1.83 9.26 -10.37
CA GLU A 55 -1.96 10.12 -11.53
C GLU A 55 -3.27 9.91 -12.29
N LEU A 56 -3.70 8.66 -12.40
CA LEU A 56 -4.96 8.37 -13.07
C LEU A 56 -6.13 9.10 -12.43
N VAL A 57 -6.19 9.07 -11.10
CA VAL A 57 -7.27 9.74 -10.39
C VAL A 57 -7.10 11.26 -10.50
N ALA A 58 -5.87 11.73 -10.45
CA ALA A 58 -5.60 13.16 -10.55
C ALA A 58 -6.04 13.71 -11.90
N ARG A 59 -6.05 12.87 -12.92
CA ARG A 59 -6.47 13.29 -14.26
C ARG A 59 -7.97 13.18 -14.48
N GLY A 60 -8.71 12.82 -13.45
CA GLY A 60 -10.16 12.77 -13.55
C GLY A 60 -10.74 11.38 -13.68
N CYS A 61 -9.90 10.35 -13.69
CA CYS A 61 -10.38 8.99 -13.72
C CYS A 61 -11.01 8.66 -12.38
N THR A 62 -12.17 8.01 -12.38
CA THR A 62 -12.74 7.63 -11.10
C THR A 62 -11.87 6.55 -10.47
N PRO A 63 -11.82 6.49 -9.14
CA PRO A 63 -11.01 5.45 -8.50
C PRO A 63 -11.42 4.04 -8.91
N GLU A 64 -12.71 3.81 -9.09
CA GLU A 64 -13.18 2.50 -9.49
C GLU A 64 -12.65 2.12 -10.87
N LEU A 65 -12.73 3.05 -11.81
CA LEU A 65 -12.23 2.78 -13.15
C LEU A 65 -10.72 2.65 -13.15
N ALA A 66 -10.04 3.49 -12.38
CA ALA A 66 -8.59 3.42 -12.30
C ALA A 66 -8.16 2.06 -11.75
N ALA A 67 -8.85 1.54 -10.75
CA ALA A 67 -8.54 0.23 -10.20
C ALA A 67 -8.71 -0.86 -11.25
N GLU A 68 -9.73 -0.75 -12.09
CA GLU A 68 -9.94 -1.71 -13.16
C GLU A 68 -8.79 -1.67 -14.17
N ILE A 69 -8.34 -0.49 -14.50
CA ILE A 69 -7.24 -0.32 -15.45
C ILE A 69 -5.96 -0.92 -14.91
N LEU A 70 -5.74 -0.78 -13.61
CA LEU A 70 -4.49 -1.21 -12.99
C LEU A 70 -4.44 -2.70 -12.67
N ARG A 71 -5.56 -3.37 -12.63
CA ARG A 71 -5.59 -4.79 -12.29
C ARG A 71 -5.01 -5.68 -13.37
#